data_e055006c4b1826c2c71907b1cc0db130
#
_entry.id   e055006c4b1826c2c71907b1cc0db130
#
_cell.length_a   1.000
_cell.length_b   1.000
_cell.length_c   1.000
_cell.angle_alpha   90.00
_cell.angle_beta   90.00
_cell.angle_gamma   90.00
#
_symmetry.space_group_name_H-M   'P 1'
#
loop_
_entity.id
_entity.type
_entity.pdbx_description
1 polymer ?
#
loop_
_entity_poly.entity_id
_entity_poly.type
_entity_poly.pdbx_seq_one_letter_code
_entity_poly.pdbx_strand_id
1 'polypeptide(L)'
;MPAPEHLAERADPRQVSLSARDARLSGWGRSRPAQVGLLEPSNFAEVGAALQLARKRRCPSGTTEALGASGTVPRGMGRSYGDAAQLEAGLVLDMTRLSAFELDSETGVLEAQAGAALGDLLRKLVPEGWMLPVVPGTQHVSVGGAFASDLHGKNHQTAGAFSRHTLAIGLLGSGGEKLELTHDDELFWATAGGMGLTGVILWARIQLRSIGGPLMSVDIDRVADLDGACAALQAPGGDYRVAWLDLLGSTAGRGIVTRADHLHGGRSLPEAAAPAAVSARAQVPSRWPAGLLRPAVVRAFNELRFRTAPRRARGRVESVGRHLFPLDALDAWPRLYGAAGFLQYQFVVPFGQEHVLRTVIERLRRRRVCPYLVVLKDFGAAGRGPLSFPIAGWTMAIDLPRLGPELDDVLDECDVLIAQAGGRIYLAKDARLRRGWLGVMYPGLERWRRVRDEADPIGLWRSDLALRTGLLAEAGT
;
A
#
# COMPACT_ATOMS: atom_id res chain seq x y z
N MET A 1 -19.66 -21.36 -6.45
CA MET A 1 -18.81 -22.57 -6.51
C MET A 1 -18.09 -22.67 -5.17
N PRO A 2 -18.03 -23.83 -4.53
CA PRO A 2 -17.28 -23.97 -3.27
C PRO A 2 -15.82 -23.63 -3.51
N ALA A 3 -15.15 -23.09 -2.47
CA ALA A 3 -13.72 -22.81 -2.52
C ALA A 3 -12.98 -24.06 -3.02
N PRO A 4 -12.01 -23.92 -3.95
CA PRO A 4 -11.31 -25.06 -4.48
C PRO A 4 -10.57 -25.79 -3.36
N GLU A 5 -10.97 -27.05 -3.14
CA GLU A 5 -10.40 -27.92 -2.10
C GLU A 5 -8.87 -28.10 -2.23
N HIS A 6 -8.28 -27.75 -3.37
CA HIS A 6 -6.88 -27.97 -3.71
C HIS A 6 -5.93 -26.87 -3.20
N LEU A 7 -6.40 -25.65 -2.92
CA LEU A 7 -5.62 -24.64 -2.19
C LEU A 7 -5.71 -24.85 -0.66
N ALA A 8 -6.63 -25.70 -0.19
CA ALA A 8 -6.74 -26.11 1.20
C ALA A 8 -5.96 -27.41 1.40
N GLU A 9 -4.66 -27.33 1.68
CA GLU A 9 -3.91 -28.52 2.15
C GLU A 9 -4.60 -29.16 3.34
N ARG A 10 -4.92 -30.47 3.22
CA ARG A 10 -5.46 -31.31 4.30
C ARG A 10 -4.37 -31.59 5.33
N ALA A 11 -4.03 -30.61 6.17
CA ALA A 11 -3.22 -30.88 7.36
C ALA A 11 -4.09 -31.55 8.43
N ASP A 12 -3.58 -32.63 9.06
CA ASP A 12 -4.25 -33.26 10.20
C ASP A 12 -4.32 -32.24 11.36
N PRO A 13 -5.54 -31.86 11.82
CA PRO A 13 -5.68 -30.83 12.86
C PRO A 13 -5.08 -31.23 14.22
N ARG A 14 -4.62 -32.47 14.40
CA ARG A 14 -4.12 -32.99 15.67
C ARG A 14 -2.64 -32.72 15.95
N GLN A 15 -1.86 -32.15 15.01
CA GLN A 15 -0.41 -31.92 15.16
C GLN A 15 0.03 -30.47 14.91
N VAL A 16 -0.86 -29.50 14.99
CA VAL A 16 -0.48 -28.09 14.76
C VAL A 16 0.12 -27.51 16.05
N SER A 17 1.46 -27.47 16.14
CA SER A 17 2.18 -26.75 17.21
C SER A 17 2.68 -25.41 16.63
N LEU A 18 1.90 -24.33 16.80
CA LEU A 18 2.32 -22.99 16.46
C LEU A 18 2.65 -22.22 17.75
N SER A 19 3.88 -21.74 17.86
CA SER A 19 4.34 -20.93 18.99
C SER A 19 4.72 -19.52 18.54
N ALA A 20 4.33 -18.52 19.35
CA ALA A 20 4.76 -17.15 19.10
C ALA A 20 6.23 -16.98 19.49
N ARG A 21 7.02 -16.35 18.62
CA ARG A 21 8.38 -15.92 18.95
C ARG A 21 8.43 -14.41 19.16
N ASP A 22 9.27 -13.95 20.06
CA ASP A 22 9.49 -12.52 20.23
C ASP A 22 10.18 -11.94 19.00
N ALA A 23 9.64 -10.82 18.51
CA ALA A 23 10.18 -10.14 17.35
C ALA A 23 10.02 -8.63 17.49
N ARG A 24 10.94 -7.89 16.86
CA ARG A 24 10.85 -6.45 16.72
C ARG A 24 10.47 -6.13 15.28
N LEU A 25 9.26 -5.62 15.06
CA LEU A 25 8.73 -5.29 13.75
C LEU A 25 8.60 -3.77 13.59
N SER A 26 8.64 -3.33 12.34
CA SER A 26 8.27 -1.97 11.95
C SER A 26 7.59 -1.96 10.59
N GLY A 27 6.92 -0.87 10.25
CA GLY A 27 6.52 -0.58 8.89
C GLY A 27 7.73 -0.25 8.00
N TRP A 28 7.46 -0.05 6.71
CA TRP A 28 8.48 0.19 5.69
C TRP A 28 9.30 1.47 5.94
N GLY A 29 8.67 2.50 6.53
CA GLY A 29 9.33 3.75 6.92
C GLY A 29 10.29 3.62 8.10
N ARG A 30 10.28 2.48 8.82
CA ARG A 30 11.15 2.16 9.96
C ARG A 30 11.04 3.15 11.13
N SER A 31 9.97 3.89 11.20
CA SER A 31 9.82 5.03 12.11
C SER A 31 9.27 4.68 13.50
N ARG A 32 8.56 3.57 13.63
CA ARG A 32 7.90 3.14 14.89
C ARG A 32 8.02 1.62 15.04
N PRO A 33 9.13 1.10 15.54
CA PRO A 33 9.25 -0.34 15.80
C PRO A 33 8.42 -0.74 17.03
N ALA A 34 7.81 -1.94 16.97
CA ALA A 34 7.04 -2.55 18.04
C ALA A 34 7.62 -3.89 18.46
N GLN A 35 7.55 -4.23 19.74
CA GLN A 35 7.86 -5.58 20.26
C GLN A 35 6.58 -6.42 20.20
N VAL A 36 6.64 -7.56 19.53
CA VAL A 36 5.45 -8.36 19.23
C VAL A 36 5.72 -9.85 19.42
N GLY A 37 4.67 -10.62 19.68
CA GLY A 37 4.70 -12.07 19.48
C GLY A 37 4.39 -12.40 18.03
N LEU A 38 5.36 -12.92 17.29
CA LEU A 38 5.22 -13.23 15.86
C LEU A 38 4.82 -14.69 15.66
N LEU A 39 3.75 -14.91 14.90
CA LEU A 39 3.25 -16.19 14.43
C LEU A 39 3.42 -16.26 12.91
N GLU A 40 3.94 -17.38 12.37
CA GLU A 40 4.27 -17.54 10.95
C GLU A 40 3.57 -18.79 10.38
N PRO A 41 2.21 -18.77 10.24
CA PRO A 41 1.47 -19.93 9.74
C PRO A 41 1.82 -20.22 8.28
N SER A 42 1.93 -21.50 7.94
CA SER A 42 2.26 -22.01 6.61
C SER A 42 1.07 -22.61 5.85
N ASN A 43 -0.05 -22.83 6.55
CA ASN A 43 -1.29 -23.36 6.00
C ASN A 43 -2.52 -22.82 6.77
N PHE A 44 -3.72 -23.06 6.24
CA PHE A 44 -4.96 -22.54 6.85
C PHE A 44 -5.30 -23.15 8.22
N ALA A 45 -4.83 -24.36 8.50
CA ALA A 45 -5.02 -24.99 9.82
C ALA A 45 -4.19 -24.26 10.89
N GLU A 46 -2.95 -23.88 10.54
CA GLU A 46 -2.08 -23.08 11.42
C GLU A 46 -2.62 -21.67 11.62
N VAL A 47 -3.26 -21.05 10.62
CA VAL A 47 -3.96 -19.76 10.81
C VAL A 47 -5.08 -19.91 11.82
N GLY A 48 -5.86 -21.00 11.74
CA GLY A 48 -6.88 -21.33 12.73
C GLY A 48 -6.31 -21.52 14.15
N ALA A 49 -5.18 -22.21 14.28
CA ALA A 49 -4.49 -22.39 15.57
C ALA A 49 -3.96 -21.04 16.11
N ALA A 50 -3.40 -20.19 15.25
CA ALA A 50 -2.98 -18.84 15.62
C ALA A 50 -4.14 -18.00 16.15
N LEU A 51 -5.31 -18.08 15.50
CA LEU A 51 -6.54 -17.43 15.95
C LEU A 51 -6.96 -17.92 17.35
N GLN A 52 -6.93 -19.24 17.60
CA GLN A 52 -7.26 -19.79 18.92
C GLN A 52 -6.32 -19.29 20.01
N LEU A 53 -5.01 -19.19 19.71
CA LEU A 53 -4.04 -18.61 20.64
C LEU A 53 -4.35 -17.13 20.92
N ALA A 54 -4.66 -16.36 19.88
CA ALA A 54 -5.00 -14.94 19.99
C ALA A 54 -6.27 -14.73 20.84
N ARG A 55 -7.30 -15.54 20.62
CA ARG A 55 -8.55 -15.52 21.41
C ARG A 55 -8.30 -15.84 22.88
N LYS A 56 -7.51 -16.88 23.19
CA LYS A 56 -7.17 -17.23 24.58
C LYS A 56 -6.43 -16.09 25.29
N ARG A 57 -5.58 -15.34 24.59
CA ARG A 57 -4.91 -14.16 25.17
C ARG A 57 -5.83 -12.99 25.36
N ARG A 58 -6.83 -12.82 24.48
CA ARG A 58 -7.78 -11.71 24.52
C ARG A 58 -8.84 -11.90 25.62
N CYS A 59 -9.34 -13.12 25.78
CA CYS A 59 -10.38 -13.49 26.76
C CYS A 59 -9.87 -14.68 27.58
N PRO A 60 -9.03 -14.47 28.61
CA PRO A 60 -8.71 -15.52 29.56
C PRO A 60 -9.99 -15.99 30.25
N SER A 61 -10.14 -17.29 30.43
CA SER A 61 -11.37 -17.93 30.94
C SER A 61 -11.97 -17.19 32.15
N GLY A 62 -13.14 -16.59 31.96
CA GLY A 62 -14.02 -16.08 33.00
C GLY A 62 -13.87 -14.61 33.39
N THR A 63 -12.96 -13.84 32.78
CA THR A 63 -12.89 -12.39 33.05
C THR A 63 -13.16 -11.61 31.76
N THR A 64 -14.15 -10.70 31.82
CA THR A 64 -14.42 -9.69 30.80
C THR A 64 -13.45 -8.50 30.87
N GLU A 65 -12.50 -8.54 31.80
CA GLU A 65 -11.47 -7.51 31.90
C GLU A 65 -10.46 -7.68 30.77
N ALA A 66 -10.56 -6.77 29.82
CA ALA A 66 -9.59 -6.64 28.74
C ALA A 66 -8.22 -6.28 29.33
N LEU A 67 -7.33 -7.28 29.44
CA LEU A 67 -5.94 -7.05 29.78
C LEU A 67 -5.30 -6.21 28.66
N GLY A 68 -5.21 -4.90 28.87
CA GLY A 68 -4.39 -3.97 28.11
C GLY A 68 -4.51 -4.04 26.57
N ALA A 69 -3.40 -3.88 25.88
CA ALA A 69 -3.27 -3.91 24.41
C ALA A 69 -3.35 -5.31 23.77
N SER A 70 -3.86 -6.32 24.47
CA SER A 70 -3.95 -7.69 23.95
C SER A 70 -4.89 -7.73 22.73
N GLY A 71 -4.34 -8.09 21.58
CA GLY A 71 -5.04 -8.20 20.31
C GLY A 71 -4.13 -8.83 19.27
N THR A 72 -4.59 -8.88 18.04
CA THR A 72 -3.79 -9.43 16.96
C THR A 72 -4.04 -8.67 15.65
N VAL A 73 -3.05 -8.70 14.76
CA VAL A 73 -3.16 -8.12 13.43
C VAL A 73 -2.49 -9.04 12.40
N PRO A 74 -3.14 -9.31 11.25
CA PRO A 74 -2.49 -9.96 10.13
C PRO A 74 -1.50 -9.02 9.46
N ARG A 75 -0.39 -9.59 9.00
CA ARG A 75 0.68 -8.89 8.30
C ARG A 75 1.07 -9.63 7.03
N GLY A 76 1.12 -8.92 5.92
CA GLY A 76 1.77 -9.37 4.70
C GLY A 76 3.23 -8.96 4.69
N MET A 77 3.74 -8.48 3.57
CA MET A 77 5.16 -8.14 3.38
C MET A 77 5.63 -6.85 4.10
N GLY A 78 4.81 -6.26 5.00
CA GLY A 78 5.19 -5.10 5.81
C GLY A 78 5.51 -3.84 5.00
N ARG A 79 4.80 -3.60 3.90
CA ARG A 79 5.04 -2.44 3.00
C ARG A 79 4.20 -1.21 3.34
N SER A 80 3.30 -1.28 4.31
CA SER A 80 2.75 -0.09 4.95
C SER A 80 3.88 0.69 5.62
N TYR A 81 3.88 2.03 5.47
CA TYR A 81 5.03 2.84 5.91
C TYR A 81 5.07 3.06 7.42
N GLY A 82 3.91 3.16 8.05
CA GLY A 82 3.76 3.32 9.50
C GLY A 82 3.45 2.02 10.23
N ASP A 83 2.54 2.10 11.13
CA ASP A 83 2.23 1.14 12.20
C ASP A 83 0.95 0.32 11.94
N ALA A 84 0.51 0.21 10.68
CA ALA A 84 -0.75 -0.45 10.31
C ALA A 84 -0.75 -1.98 10.51
N ALA A 85 0.41 -2.64 10.36
CA ALA A 85 0.53 -4.09 10.41
C ALA A 85 1.48 -4.55 11.54
N GLN A 86 1.31 -3.95 12.71
CA GLN A 86 2.00 -4.26 13.95
C GLN A 86 1.11 -3.88 15.16
N LEU A 87 1.39 -4.47 16.30
CA LEU A 87 0.72 -4.16 17.57
C LEU A 87 1.72 -4.35 18.71
N GLU A 88 2.06 -3.28 19.41
CA GLU A 88 2.96 -3.33 20.58
C GLU A 88 2.41 -4.27 21.64
N ALA A 89 3.24 -5.19 22.12
CA ALA A 89 2.89 -6.25 23.06
C ALA A 89 1.76 -7.20 22.60
N GLY A 90 1.32 -7.11 21.33
CA GLY A 90 0.29 -7.96 20.74
C GLY A 90 0.86 -9.12 19.92
N LEU A 91 -0.05 -9.85 19.24
CA LEU A 91 0.32 -10.89 18.30
C LEU A 91 0.27 -10.34 16.86
N VAL A 92 1.23 -10.77 16.06
CA VAL A 92 1.27 -10.50 14.63
C VAL A 92 1.27 -11.81 13.86
N LEU A 93 0.32 -12.00 12.96
CA LEU A 93 0.24 -13.15 12.07
C LEU A 93 0.92 -12.80 10.76
N ASP A 94 2.11 -13.31 10.52
CA ASP A 94 2.82 -13.15 9.24
C ASP A 94 2.28 -14.15 8.22
N MET A 95 1.49 -13.64 7.27
CA MET A 95 0.79 -14.45 6.28
C MET A 95 1.65 -14.79 5.05
N THR A 96 2.92 -14.39 5.00
CA THR A 96 3.75 -14.46 3.79
C THR A 96 4.07 -15.89 3.32
N ARG A 97 3.90 -16.89 4.18
CA ARG A 97 4.09 -18.30 3.82
C ARG A 97 2.90 -18.90 3.07
N LEU A 98 1.73 -18.27 3.13
CA LEU A 98 0.57 -18.67 2.34
C LEU A 98 0.66 -18.00 0.96
N SER A 99 1.39 -18.62 0.03
CA SER A 99 1.78 -17.99 -1.23
C SER A 99 1.39 -18.78 -2.49
N ALA A 100 0.61 -19.86 -2.36
CA ALA A 100 0.11 -20.62 -3.50
C ALA A 100 -0.87 -19.79 -4.34
N PHE A 101 -0.87 -20.03 -5.66
CA PHE A 101 -1.81 -19.41 -6.59
C PHE A 101 -2.04 -20.27 -7.82
N GLU A 102 -3.18 -20.06 -8.46
CA GLU A 102 -3.59 -20.73 -9.69
C GLU A 102 -4.23 -19.73 -10.65
N LEU A 103 -3.91 -19.87 -11.93
CA LEU A 103 -4.49 -19.08 -13.02
C LEU A 103 -5.39 -19.96 -13.88
N ASP A 104 -6.64 -19.55 -14.01
CA ASP A 104 -7.48 -19.98 -15.12
C ASP A 104 -7.15 -19.12 -16.35
N SER A 105 -6.36 -19.68 -17.25
CA SER A 105 -5.89 -18.98 -18.45
C SER A 105 -6.98 -18.73 -19.50
N GLU A 106 -8.13 -19.42 -19.43
CA GLU A 106 -9.25 -19.20 -20.35
C GLU A 106 -10.04 -17.96 -19.96
N THR A 107 -10.32 -17.80 -18.66
CA THR A 107 -11.13 -16.69 -18.13
C THR A 107 -10.28 -15.51 -17.65
N GLY A 108 -8.98 -15.72 -17.43
CA GLY A 108 -8.10 -14.74 -16.82
C GLY A 108 -8.41 -14.50 -15.34
N VAL A 109 -8.98 -15.48 -14.65
CA VAL A 109 -9.24 -15.43 -13.22
C VAL A 109 -8.05 -16.02 -12.47
N LEU A 110 -7.48 -15.24 -11.59
CA LEU A 110 -6.43 -15.67 -10.67
C LEU A 110 -7.02 -15.93 -9.30
N GLU A 111 -6.79 -17.12 -8.75
CA GLU A 111 -6.98 -17.37 -7.34
C GLU A 111 -5.62 -17.43 -6.63
N ALA A 112 -5.43 -16.63 -5.57
CA ALA A 112 -4.15 -16.52 -4.89
C ALA A 112 -4.34 -16.45 -3.38
N GLN A 113 -3.50 -17.18 -2.64
CA GLN A 113 -3.42 -17.05 -1.19
C GLN A 113 -2.92 -15.66 -0.79
N ALA A 114 -3.34 -15.18 0.38
CA ALA A 114 -3.16 -13.79 0.80
C ALA A 114 -1.68 -13.36 0.95
N GLY A 115 -0.77 -14.30 1.20
CA GLY A 115 0.65 -14.05 1.31
C GLY A 115 1.39 -14.00 -0.02
N ALA A 116 0.77 -14.42 -1.15
CA ALA A 116 1.40 -14.40 -2.46
C ALA A 116 1.88 -12.98 -2.82
N ALA A 117 3.15 -12.85 -3.20
CA ALA A 117 3.74 -11.56 -3.55
C ALA A 117 3.35 -11.16 -4.98
N LEU A 118 2.96 -9.89 -5.19
CA LEU A 118 2.59 -9.40 -6.53
C LEU A 118 3.72 -9.59 -7.56
N GLY A 119 4.99 -9.47 -7.12
CA GLY A 119 6.13 -9.70 -8.00
C GLY A 119 6.27 -11.14 -8.47
N ASP A 120 5.93 -12.12 -7.62
CA ASP A 120 5.95 -13.54 -7.97
C ASP A 120 4.84 -13.84 -8.98
N LEU A 121 3.64 -13.30 -8.72
CA LEU A 121 2.51 -13.39 -9.63
C LEU A 121 2.86 -12.80 -11.00
N LEU A 122 3.43 -11.59 -11.06
CA LEU A 122 3.77 -10.92 -12.31
C LEU A 122 4.81 -11.69 -13.12
N ARG A 123 5.79 -12.35 -12.47
CA ARG A 123 6.76 -13.19 -13.18
C ARG A 123 6.10 -14.36 -13.90
N LYS A 124 5.00 -14.88 -13.38
CA LYS A 124 4.25 -15.96 -14.00
C LYS A 124 3.24 -15.44 -15.02
N LEU A 125 2.47 -14.42 -14.66
CA LEU A 125 1.32 -13.95 -15.42
C LEU A 125 1.70 -13.20 -16.71
N VAL A 126 2.71 -12.31 -16.64
CA VAL A 126 3.04 -11.43 -17.78
C VAL A 126 3.56 -12.19 -19.00
N PRO A 127 4.39 -13.25 -18.87
CA PRO A 127 4.74 -14.11 -20.01
C PRO A 127 3.53 -14.81 -20.63
N GLU A 128 2.49 -15.11 -19.85
CA GLU A 128 1.25 -15.73 -20.31
C GLU A 128 0.23 -14.73 -20.89
N GLY A 129 0.61 -13.45 -21.00
CA GLY A 129 -0.26 -12.40 -21.56
C GLY A 129 -1.25 -11.81 -20.58
N TRP A 130 -1.06 -12.04 -19.28
CA TRP A 130 -1.94 -11.54 -18.22
C TRP A 130 -1.24 -10.55 -17.29
N MET A 131 -2.01 -9.61 -16.75
CA MET A 131 -1.51 -8.59 -15.82
C MET A 131 -2.50 -8.38 -14.68
N LEU A 132 -1.98 -8.18 -13.46
CA LEU A 132 -2.80 -7.62 -12.38
C LEU A 132 -3.30 -6.23 -12.79
N PRO A 133 -4.62 -5.95 -12.74
CA PRO A 133 -5.17 -4.68 -13.23
C PRO A 133 -4.63 -3.46 -12.50
N VAL A 134 -4.30 -3.64 -11.22
CA VAL A 134 -3.78 -2.59 -10.34
C VAL A 134 -2.55 -3.10 -9.60
N VAL A 135 -1.45 -2.36 -9.70
CA VAL A 135 -0.20 -2.64 -8.98
C VAL A 135 0.38 -1.35 -8.39
N PRO A 136 1.00 -1.41 -7.20
CA PRO A 136 1.62 -0.23 -6.56
C PRO A 136 2.98 0.10 -7.18
N GLY A 137 3.71 1.03 -6.59
CA GLY A 137 5.07 1.41 -7.00
C GLY A 137 6.17 0.42 -6.59
N THR A 138 5.83 -0.70 -5.95
CA THR A 138 6.73 -1.80 -5.60
C THR A 138 6.04 -3.14 -5.82
N GLN A 139 6.79 -4.13 -6.28
CA GLN A 139 6.31 -5.49 -6.48
C GLN A 139 6.23 -6.31 -5.17
N HIS A 140 6.82 -5.81 -4.09
CA HIS A 140 6.94 -6.50 -2.80
C HIS A 140 5.73 -6.25 -1.88
N VAL A 141 4.53 -6.44 -2.39
CA VAL A 141 3.25 -6.38 -1.66
C VAL A 141 2.56 -7.72 -1.80
N SER A 142 1.95 -8.22 -0.73
CA SER A 142 1.15 -9.45 -0.77
C SER A 142 -0.29 -9.16 -1.23
N VAL A 143 -0.96 -10.18 -1.78
CA VAL A 143 -2.37 -10.10 -2.23
C VAL A 143 -3.28 -9.60 -1.11
N GLY A 144 -3.22 -10.22 0.08
CA GLY A 144 -4.03 -9.78 1.23
C GLY A 144 -3.74 -8.36 1.67
N GLY A 145 -2.44 -7.95 1.65
CA GLY A 145 -2.04 -6.58 1.93
C GLY A 145 -2.53 -5.58 0.88
N ALA A 146 -2.55 -5.98 -0.38
CA ALA A 146 -3.08 -5.18 -1.48
C ALA A 146 -4.57 -4.89 -1.31
N PHE A 147 -5.36 -5.90 -0.96
CA PHE A 147 -6.78 -5.77 -0.70
C PHE A 147 -7.06 -4.99 0.59
N ALA A 148 -6.40 -5.36 1.70
CA ALA A 148 -6.60 -4.71 2.99
C ALA A 148 -6.24 -3.22 3.01
N SER A 149 -5.38 -2.75 2.10
CA SER A 149 -5.06 -1.33 1.93
C SER A 149 -5.81 -0.67 0.78
N ASP A 150 -6.68 -1.41 0.08
CA ASP A 150 -7.33 -1.02 -1.17
C ASP A 150 -6.36 -0.25 -2.07
N LEU A 151 -5.26 -0.92 -2.40
CA LEU A 151 -4.14 -0.27 -3.05
C LEU A 151 -4.53 0.29 -4.43
N HIS A 152 -3.84 1.35 -4.81
CA HIS A 152 -4.00 2.02 -6.08
C HIS A 152 -2.69 2.03 -6.88
N GLY A 153 -2.81 2.05 -8.21
CA GLY A 153 -1.70 2.09 -9.16
C GLY A 153 -1.43 3.49 -9.75
N LYS A 154 -0.62 3.49 -10.82
CA LYS A 154 -0.41 4.64 -11.70
C LYS A 154 -1.56 4.84 -12.70
N ASN A 155 -2.49 3.90 -12.74
CA ASN A 155 -3.64 3.83 -13.65
C ASN A 155 -4.98 3.97 -12.92
N HIS A 156 -4.99 4.59 -11.74
CA HIS A 156 -6.22 4.66 -10.93
C HIS A 156 -7.36 5.40 -11.63
N GLN A 157 -7.07 6.40 -12.46
CA GLN A 157 -8.11 7.17 -13.18
C GLN A 157 -8.95 6.30 -14.12
N THR A 158 -8.41 5.18 -14.62
CA THR A 158 -9.12 4.22 -15.49
C THR A 158 -9.46 2.92 -14.77
N ALA A 159 -8.50 2.33 -14.06
CA ALA A 159 -8.66 1.02 -13.43
C ALA A 159 -9.30 1.08 -12.02
N GLY A 160 -9.20 2.22 -11.32
CA GLY A 160 -9.63 2.30 -9.92
C GLY A 160 -8.66 1.61 -8.96
N ALA A 161 -9.18 1.17 -7.81
CA ALA A 161 -8.41 0.49 -6.78
C ALA A 161 -8.46 -1.04 -6.92
N PHE A 162 -7.65 -1.75 -6.15
CA PHE A 162 -7.47 -3.21 -6.23
C PHE A 162 -8.76 -3.99 -5.98
N SER A 163 -9.58 -3.55 -5.01
CA SER A 163 -10.85 -4.21 -4.67
C SER A 163 -11.84 -4.25 -5.82
N ARG A 164 -11.79 -3.30 -6.76
CA ARG A 164 -12.67 -3.27 -7.93
C ARG A 164 -12.53 -4.51 -8.82
N HIS A 165 -11.35 -5.10 -8.85
CA HIS A 165 -11.01 -6.26 -9.67
C HIS A 165 -10.95 -7.56 -8.88
N THR A 166 -11.18 -7.52 -7.57
CA THR A 166 -11.25 -8.69 -6.71
C THR A 166 -12.69 -9.19 -6.70
N LEU A 167 -12.92 -10.38 -7.25
CA LEU A 167 -14.25 -10.98 -7.38
C LEU A 167 -14.76 -11.52 -6.05
N ALA A 168 -13.87 -12.13 -5.26
CA ALA A 168 -14.17 -12.70 -3.96
C ALA A 168 -12.93 -12.73 -3.08
N ILE A 169 -13.11 -12.77 -1.76
CA ILE A 169 -12.08 -13.07 -0.77
C ILE A 169 -12.55 -14.15 0.20
N GLY A 170 -11.62 -14.99 0.65
CA GLY A 170 -11.81 -15.84 1.82
C GLY A 170 -11.36 -15.10 3.06
N LEU A 171 -12.23 -14.91 4.04
CA LEU A 171 -11.96 -14.23 5.30
C LEU A 171 -12.14 -15.17 6.49
N LEU A 172 -11.18 -15.20 7.41
CA LEU A 172 -11.32 -15.84 8.71
C LEU A 172 -11.70 -14.79 9.75
N GLY A 173 -12.90 -14.88 10.28
CA GLY A 173 -13.45 -13.99 11.29
C GLY A 173 -12.90 -14.25 12.70
N SER A 174 -13.20 -13.35 13.63
CA SER A 174 -12.74 -13.45 15.03
C SER A 174 -13.36 -14.63 15.79
N GLY A 175 -14.52 -15.13 15.37
CA GLY A 175 -15.16 -16.34 15.89
C GLY A 175 -14.55 -17.66 15.39
N GLY A 176 -13.76 -17.62 14.32
CA GLY A 176 -13.20 -18.78 13.64
C GLY A 176 -14.00 -19.24 12.43
N GLU A 177 -15.05 -18.53 12.08
CA GLU A 177 -15.83 -18.75 10.87
C GLU A 177 -15.02 -18.41 9.61
N LYS A 178 -15.12 -19.23 8.58
CA LYS A 178 -14.55 -18.99 7.25
C LYS A 178 -15.68 -18.48 6.34
N LEU A 179 -15.51 -17.25 5.89
CA LEU A 179 -16.47 -16.57 5.04
C LEU A 179 -15.90 -16.43 3.63
N GLU A 180 -16.68 -16.69 2.62
CA GLU A 180 -16.43 -16.24 1.25
C GLU A 180 -17.26 -14.97 1.03
N LEU A 181 -16.59 -13.86 0.75
CA LEU A 181 -17.20 -12.54 0.59
C LEU A 181 -17.01 -12.05 -0.84
N THR A 182 -18.05 -11.44 -1.37
CA THR A 182 -18.11 -10.89 -2.72
C THR A 182 -18.52 -9.41 -2.71
N HIS A 183 -18.69 -8.80 -3.87
CA HIS A 183 -19.16 -7.42 -4.01
C HIS A 183 -20.56 -7.15 -3.41
N ASP A 184 -21.35 -8.18 -3.13
CA ASP A 184 -22.68 -8.05 -2.55
C ASP A 184 -22.63 -7.91 -1.01
N ASP A 185 -21.48 -8.24 -0.40
CA ASP A 185 -21.31 -8.25 1.04
C ASP A 185 -20.76 -6.91 1.56
N GLU A 186 -21.39 -6.31 2.57
CA GLU A 186 -20.86 -5.10 3.22
C GLU A 186 -19.48 -5.34 3.84
N LEU A 187 -19.26 -6.53 4.40
CA LEU A 187 -17.99 -6.90 5.03
C LEU A 187 -16.84 -6.98 4.01
N PHE A 188 -17.11 -7.36 2.75
CA PHE A 188 -16.13 -7.28 1.67
C PHE A 188 -15.60 -5.84 1.52
N TRP A 189 -16.51 -4.88 1.43
CA TRP A 189 -16.15 -3.46 1.27
C TRP A 189 -15.55 -2.85 2.53
N ALA A 190 -15.94 -3.31 3.72
CA ALA A 190 -15.30 -2.91 4.97
C ALA A 190 -13.87 -3.48 5.11
N THR A 191 -13.61 -4.64 4.52
CA THR A 191 -12.29 -5.28 4.49
C THR A 191 -11.37 -4.60 3.48
N ALA A 192 -11.92 -4.14 2.33
CA ALA A 192 -11.20 -3.34 1.35
C ALA A 192 -10.80 -1.98 1.94
N GLY A 193 -9.50 -1.77 2.15
CA GLY A 193 -8.99 -0.58 2.85
C GLY A 193 -9.12 -0.61 4.37
N GLY A 194 -9.66 -1.69 4.96
CA GLY A 194 -9.87 -1.86 6.40
C GLY A 194 -8.61 -2.19 7.21
N MET A 195 -7.44 -2.13 6.60
CA MET A 195 -6.12 -2.30 7.25
C MET A 195 -5.95 -3.61 8.03
N GLY A 196 -6.68 -4.69 7.66
CA GLY A 196 -6.62 -5.98 8.35
C GLY A 196 -7.37 -6.04 9.68
N LEU A 197 -8.33 -5.12 9.90
CA LEU A 197 -9.05 -4.99 11.17
C LEU A 197 -10.45 -5.63 11.17
N THR A 198 -10.80 -6.36 10.12
CA THR A 198 -12.08 -7.07 9.96
C THR A 198 -11.91 -8.60 10.03
N GLY A 199 -10.68 -9.09 9.94
CA GLY A 199 -10.38 -10.52 9.89
C GLY A 199 -9.08 -10.82 9.17
N VAL A 200 -8.74 -12.10 9.06
CA VAL A 200 -7.58 -12.57 8.29
C VAL A 200 -8.02 -12.96 6.90
N ILE A 201 -7.54 -12.26 5.88
CA ILE A 201 -7.73 -12.66 4.48
C ILE A 201 -6.88 -13.91 4.24
N LEU A 202 -7.51 -14.98 3.79
CA LEU A 202 -6.86 -16.27 3.49
C LEU A 202 -6.45 -16.34 2.01
N TRP A 203 -7.33 -15.92 1.11
CA TRP A 203 -7.15 -15.93 -0.34
C TRP A 203 -7.99 -14.83 -1.00
N ALA A 204 -7.69 -14.52 -2.25
CA ALA A 204 -8.49 -13.64 -3.09
C ALA A 204 -8.60 -14.21 -4.51
N ARG A 205 -9.76 -14.02 -5.13
CA ARG A 205 -10.06 -14.31 -6.54
C ARG A 205 -10.08 -12.99 -7.30
N ILE A 206 -9.24 -12.87 -8.33
CA ILE A 206 -8.97 -11.59 -8.99
C ILE A 206 -9.17 -11.75 -10.48
N GLN A 207 -9.97 -10.87 -11.11
CA GLN A 207 -10.05 -10.78 -12.56
C GLN A 207 -8.82 -10.06 -13.09
N LEU A 208 -8.04 -10.74 -13.90
CA LEU A 208 -6.86 -10.19 -14.56
C LEU A 208 -7.22 -9.39 -15.82
N ARG A 209 -6.28 -8.57 -16.25
CA ARG A 209 -6.32 -7.85 -17.53
C ARG A 209 -5.45 -8.57 -18.55
N SER A 210 -5.99 -8.83 -19.73
CA SER A 210 -5.20 -9.29 -20.86
C SER A 210 -4.29 -8.18 -21.39
N ILE A 211 -3.05 -8.52 -21.70
CA ILE A 211 -2.02 -7.61 -22.24
C ILE A 211 -1.31 -8.24 -23.44
N GLY A 212 -0.77 -7.40 -24.32
CA GLY A 212 -0.04 -7.87 -25.51
C GLY A 212 1.37 -8.38 -25.24
N GLY A 213 1.83 -8.38 -23.97
CA GLY A 213 3.17 -8.81 -23.58
C GLY A 213 3.85 -7.90 -22.56
N PRO A 214 5.14 -8.13 -22.27
CA PRO A 214 5.87 -7.49 -21.17
C PRO A 214 6.35 -6.07 -21.47
N LEU A 215 5.96 -5.48 -22.58
CA LEU A 215 6.44 -4.17 -23.02
C LEU A 215 5.37 -3.09 -22.91
N MET A 216 5.84 -1.89 -22.63
CA MET A 216 5.05 -0.66 -22.57
C MET A 216 5.61 0.39 -23.51
N SER A 217 4.72 1.17 -24.12
CA SER A 217 5.03 2.42 -24.79
C SER A 217 4.98 3.56 -23.79
N VAL A 218 6.06 4.29 -23.62
CA VAL A 218 6.21 5.33 -22.60
C VAL A 218 6.44 6.68 -23.23
N ASP A 219 5.56 7.63 -22.93
CA ASP A 219 5.72 9.04 -23.23
C ASP A 219 6.32 9.76 -22.02
N ILE A 220 7.23 10.69 -22.30
CA ILE A 220 7.92 11.48 -21.28
C ILE A 220 7.80 12.96 -21.64
N ASP A 221 7.39 13.78 -20.67
CA ASP A 221 7.36 15.23 -20.76
C ASP A 221 8.10 15.83 -19.54
N ARG A 222 9.08 16.71 -19.81
CA ARG A 222 9.71 17.51 -18.76
C ARG A 222 8.93 18.81 -18.60
N VAL A 223 8.48 19.08 -17.38
CA VAL A 223 7.60 20.21 -17.04
C VAL A 223 8.30 21.21 -16.15
N ALA A 224 7.97 22.50 -16.31
CA ALA A 224 8.65 23.58 -15.62
C ALA A 224 8.17 23.79 -14.18
N ASP A 225 6.92 23.43 -13.88
CA ASP A 225 6.25 23.70 -12.61
C ASP A 225 5.11 22.71 -12.34
N LEU A 226 4.40 22.92 -11.23
CA LEU A 226 3.29 22.07 -10.80
C LEU A 226 2.11 22.14 -11.78
N ASP A 227 1.81 23.31 -12.35
CA ASP A 227 0.69 23.49 -13.27
C ASP A 227 0.93 22.73 -14.56
N GLY A 228 2.15 22.81 -15.09
CA GLY A 228 2.59 22.00 -16.22
C GLY A 228 2.54 20.49 -15.92
N ALA A 229 2.82 20.07 -14.67
CA ALA A 229 2.69 18.68 -14.28
C ALA A 229 1.23 18.21 -14.26
N CYS A 230 0.34 19.00 -13.67
CA CYS A 230 -1.10 18.72 -13.66
C CYS A 230 -1.67 18.66 -15.09
N ALA A 231 -1.36 19.63 -15.93
CA ALA A 231 -1.82 19.67 -17.32
C ALA A 231 -1.32 18.44 -18.12
N ALA A 232 -0.05 18.05 -17.93
CA ALA A 232 0.53 16.89 -18.62
C ALA A 232 -0.06 15.55 -18.13
N LEU A 233 -0.41 15.43 -16.85
CA LEU A 233 -1.10 14.25 -16.32
C LEU A 233 -2.51 14.10 -16.88
N GLN A 234 -3.25 15.20 -17.05
CA GLN A 234 -4.61 15.21 -17.61
C GLN A 234 -4.66 15.14 -19.13
N ALA A 235 -3.52 15.27 -19.81
CA ALA A 235 -3.47 15.16 -21.26
C ALA A 235 -3.95 13.76 -21.72
N PRO A 236 -4.62 13.68 -22.90
CA PRO A 236 -5.11 12.41 -23.42
C PRO A 236 -4.01 11.36 -23.62
N GLY A 237 -4.35 10.07 -23.45
CA GLY A 237 -3.48 8.92 -23.65
C GLY A 237 -2.68 8.53 -22.41
N GLY A 238 -2.28 7.27 -22.35
CA GLY A 238 -1.56 6.63 -21.28
C GLY A 238 -2.45 6.19 -20.13
N ASP A 239 -2.66 4.89 -19.98
CA ASP A 239 -3.37 4.32 -18.83
C ASP A 239 -2.60 4.54 -17.53
N TYR A 240 -1.26 4.46 -17.59
CA TYR A 240 -0.38 4.60 -16.44
C TYR A 240 0.26 5.99 -16.44
N ARG A 241 -0.10 6.82 -15.45
CA ARG A 241 0.31 8.22 -15.37
C ARG A 241 0.96 8.53 -14.03
N VAL A 242 2.11 9.19 -14.08
CA VAL A 242 2.79 9.63 -12.87
C VAL A 242 3.74 10.78 -13.17
N ALA A 243 3.82 11.75 -12.26
CA ALA A 243 4.83 12.79 -12.27
C ALA A 243 5.80 12.59 -11.09
N TRP A 244 7.09 12.66 -11.37
CA TRP A 244 8.10 12.95 -10.38
C TRP A 244 8.30 14.46 -10.31
N LEU A 245 8.29 15.02 -9.10
CA LEU A 245 8.44 16.45 -8.86
C LEU A 245 9.72 16.76 -8.07
N ASP A 246 10.38 17.86 -8.42
CA ASP A 246 11.47 18.46 -7.64
C ASP A 246 10.96 19.67 -6.87
N LEU A 247 10.96 19.60 -5.55
CA LEU A 247 10.58 20.69 -4.67
C LEU A 247 11.77 21.50 -4.13
N LEU A 248 13.02 21.08 -4.43
CA LEU A 248 14.25 21.71 -3.96
C LEU A 248 14.86 22.67 -4.99
N GLY A 249 14.38 22.63 -6.22
CA GLY A 249 14.81 23.51 -7.29
C GLY A 249 14.38 24.97 -7.09
N SER A 250 14.84 25.85 -7.98
CA SER A 250 14.44 27.28 -8.00
C SER A 250 12.93 27.43 -8.22
N THR A 251 12.38 26.67 -9.15
CA THR A 251 10.93 26.57 -9.38
C THR A 251 10.40 25.31 -8.72
N ALA A 252 9.54 25.47 -7.72
CA ALA A 252 8.94 24.35 -7.02
C ALA A 252 7.94 23.60 -7.92
N GLY A 253 8.06 22.26 -7.93
CA GLY A 253 7.13 21.45 -8.71
C GLY A 253 7.53 21.25 -10.17
N ARG A 254 8.71 21.72 -10.62
CA ARG A 254 9.25 21.23 -11.90
C ARG A 254 9.40 19.73 -11.84
N GLY A 255 9.27 19.03 -12.95
CA GLY A 255 9.26 17.59 -12.88
C GLY A 255 9.35 16.86 -14.21
N ILE A 256 9.12 15.55 -14.12
CA ILE A 256 9.09 14.64 -15.25
C ILE A 256 7.77 13.88 -15.17
N VAL A 257 6.93 14.05 -16.16
CA VAL A 257 5.67 13.31 -16.31
C VAL A 257 5.90 12.15 -17.24
N THR A 258 5.45 10.97 -16.84
CA THR A 258 5.42 9.78 -17.69
C THR A 258 4.00 9.31 -17.85
N ARG A 259 3.64 8.95 -19.08
CA ARG A 259 2.38 8.30 -19.44
C ARG A 259 2.71 7.05 -20.23
N ALA A 260 2.05 5.95 -19.95
CA ALA A 260 2.39 4.69 -20.58
C ALA A 260 1.16 3.82 -20.83
N ASP A 261 1.24 3.01 -21.88
CA ASP A 261 0.28 1.97 -22.24
C ASP A 261 0.99 0.66 -22.51
N HIS A 262 0.31 -0.47 -22.34
CA HIS A 262 0.81 -1.74 -22.82
C HIS A 262 0.92 -1.71 -24.37
N LEU A 263 2.01 -2.24 -24.89
CA LEU A 263 2.16 -2.45 -26.33
C LEU A 263 1.33 -3.65 -26.76
N HIS A 264 0.47 -3.43 -27.75
CA HIS A 264 -0.28 -4.47 -28.44
C HIS A 264 0.45 -4.85 -29.73
N GLY A 265 0.77 -6.14 -29.91
CA GLY A 265 1.30 -6.68 -31.16
C GLY A 265 2.82 -6.75 -31.28
N GLY A 266 3.34 -7.96 -31.37
CA GLY A 266 4.41 -8.39 -32.23
C GLY A 266 5.86 -8.04 -31.94
N ARG A 267 6.22 -7.31 -30.88
CA ARG A 267 7.63 -7.18 -30.49
C ARG A 267 7.96 -8.13 -29.35
N SER A 268 8.38 -9.34 -29.69
CA SER A 268 9.03 -10.22 -28.73
C SER A 268 10.45 -9.72 -28.49
N LEU A 269 10.73 -9.25 -27.28
CA LEU A 269 12.12 -9.15 -26.80
C LEU A 269 12.47 -10.45 -26.06
N PRO A 270 13.75 -10.86 -26.05
CA PRO A 270 14.17 -11.93 -25.15
C PRO A 270 13.69 -11.65 -23.72
N GLU A 271 13.25 -12.68 -23.01
CA GLU A 271 12.72 -12.56 -21.63
C GLU A 271 13.69 -11.81 -20.70
N ALA A 272 14.98 -12.00 -20.86
CA ALA A 272 16.02 -11.27 -20.14
C ALA A 272 16.03 -9.75 -20.39
N ALA A 273 15.50 -9.30 -21.55
CA ALA A 273 15.47 -7.88 -21.92
C ALA A 273 14.16 -7.16 -21.50
N ALA A 274 13.12 -7.92 -21.16
CA ALA A 274 11.79 -7.39 -20.84
C ALA A 274 11.19 -8.01 -19.57
N PRO A 275 11.85 -7.86 -18.39
CA PRO A 275 11.37 -8.49 -17.17
C PRO A 275 10.01 -7.94 -16.74
N ALA A 276 9.09 -8.84 -16.40
CA ALA A 276 7.79 -8.52 -15.80
C ALA A 276 7.94 -7.98 -14.39
N ALA A 277 8.94 -8.46 -13.65
CA ALA A 277 9.34 -8.03 -12.32
C ALA A 277 10.78 -7.54 -12.32
N VAL A 278 11.16 -6.70 -11.38
CA VAL A 278 12.51 -6.14 -11.28
C VAL A 278 13.36 -7.01 -10.35
N SER A 279 14.51 -7.48 -10.85
CA SER A 279 15.56 -8.00 -9.99
C SER A 279 16.40 -6.87 -9.43
N ALA A 280 16.67 -6.90 -8.13
CA ALA A 280 17.54 -5.90 -7.51
C ALA A 280 18.95 -5.95 -8.12
N ARG A 281 19.44 -4.80 -8.55
CA ARG A 281 20.79 -4.63 -9.11
C ARG A 281 21.84 -4.37 -8.06
N ALA A 282 21.41 -3.83 -6.93
CA ALA A 282 22.24 -3.52 -5.78
C ALA A 282 21.40 -3.59 -4.50
N GLN A 283 22.07 -3.80 -3.38
CA GLN A 283 21.45 -3.77 -2.05
C GLN A 283 22.10 -2.69 -1.21
N VAL A 284 21.28 -1.88 -0.52
CA VAL A 284 21.79 -0.92 0.46
C VAL A 284 22.31 -1.68 1.69
N PRO A 285 23.59 -1.52 2.07
CA PRO A 285 24.16 -2.20 3.23
C PRO A 285 23.39 -1.95 4.52
N SER A 286 23.42 -2.92 5.45
CA SER A 286 22.75 -2.79 6.75
C SER A 286 23.31 -1.65 7.60
N ARG A 287 24.61 -1.38 7.46
CA ARG A 287 25.33 -0.24 8.07
C ARG A 287 25.53 0.85 7.04
N TRP A 288 24.44 1.53 6.65
CA TRP A 288 24.54 2.69 5.77
C TRP A 288 24.90 3.93 6.59
N PRO A 289 25.90 4.74 6.16
CA PRO A 289 26.29 5.95 6.88
C PRO A 289 25.12 6.93 6.99
N ALA A 290 24.83 7.37 8.21
CA ALA A 290 23.83 8.40 8.44
C ALA A 290 24.24 9.72 7.75
N GLY A 291 23.27 10.43 7.17
CA GLY A 291 23.48 11.78 6.63
C GLY A 291 24.03 11.87 5.21
N LEU A 292 24.07 10.76 4.45
CA LEU A 292 24.39 10.83 3.01
C LEU A 292 23.27 11.51 2.20
N LEU A 293 22.01 11.37 2.63
CA LEU A 293 20.88 12.10 2.02
C LEU A 293 20.78 13.52 2.60
N ARG A 294 21.85 14.33 2.41
CA ARG A 294 21.83 15.75 2.79
C ARG A 294 21.09 16.56 1.72
N PRO A 295 20.49 17.72 2.08
CA PRO A 295 19.77 18.56 1.13
C PRO A 295 20.56 18.91 -0.13
N ALA A 296 21.88 19.13 0.00
CA ALA A 296 22.74 19.40 -1.14
C ALA A 296 22.87 18.21 -2.11
N VAL A 297 22.99 16.99 -1.57
CA VAL A 297 23.08 15.75 -2.38
C VAL A 297 21.76 15.49 -3.09
N VAL A 298 20.64 15.60 -2.38
CA VAL A 298 19.30 15.43 -2.97
C VAL A 298 19.06 16.47 -4.06
N ARG A 299 19.44 17.73 -3.82
CA ARG A 299 19.32 18.81 -4.82
C ARG A 299 20.17 18.52 -6.06
N ALA A 300 21.41 18.09 -5.89
CA ALA A 300 22.29 17.74 -7.00
C ALA A 300 21.75 16.56 -7.80
N PHE A 301 21.23 15.53 -7.13
CA PHE A 301 20.57 14.39 -7.78
C PHE A 301 19.32 14.82 -8.56
N ASN A 302 18.46 15.64 -7.97
CA ASN A 302 17.26 16.14 -8.63
C ASN A 302 17.60 16.98 -9.85
N GLU A 303 18.62 17.84 -9.77
CA GLU A 303 19.10 18.65 -10.89
C GLU A 303 19.61 17.77 -12.03
N LEU A 304 20.47 16.78 -11.70
CA LEU A 304 20.97 15.83 -12.69
C LEU A 304 19.82 15.06 -13.36
N ARG A 305 18.92 14.50 -12.57
CA ARG A 305 17.74 13.75 -13.07
C ARG A 305 16.88 14.63 -14.00
N PHE A 306 16.60 15.86 -13.58
CA PHE A 306 15.80 16.78 -14.37
C PHE A 306 16.49 17.14 -15.70
N ARG A 307 17.81 17.43 -15.69
CA ARG A 307 18.56 17.83 -16.91
C ARG A 307 18.77 16.67 -17.87
N THR A 308 18.99 15.46 -17.36
CA THR A 308 19.21 14.26 -18.19
C THR A 308 17.93 13.68 -18.79
N ALA A 309 16.77 14.02 -18.20
CA ALA A 309 15.49 13.63 -18.79
C ALA A 309 15.26 14.35 -20.13
N PRO A 310 14.73 13.67 -21.14
CA PRO A 310 14.37 14.30 -22.41
C PRO A 310 13.32 15.39 -22.16
N ARG A 311 13.41 16.51 -22.92
CA ARG A 311 12.37 17.55 -22.85
C ARG A 311 11.01 16.98 -23.25
N ARG A 312 11.01 16.15 -24.29
CA ARG A 312 9.86 15.42 -24.78
C ARG A 312 10.34 14.13 -25.45
N ALA A 313 9.74 13.00 -25.12
CA ALA A 313 9.93 11.75 -25.84
C ALA A 313 8.58 11.05 -26.00
N ARG A 314 8.42 10.32 -27.09
CA ARG A 314 7.19 9.58 -27.39
C ARG A 314 7.52 8.16 -27.78
N GLY A 315 6.65 7.23 -27.33
CA GLY A 315 6.72 5.83 -27.75
C GLY A 315 8.01 5.10 -27.34
N ARG A 316 8.67 5.50 -26.25
CA ARG A 316 9.83 4.77 -25.74
C ARG A 316 9.40 3.40 -25.24
N VAL A 317 10.11 2.38 -25.66
CA VAL A 317 9.80 1.02 -25.23
C VAL A 317 10.53 0.71 -23.94
N GLU A 318 9.76 0.34 -22.91
CA GLU A 318 10.27 -0.09 -21.61
C GLU A 318 9.58 -1.40 -21.19
N SER A 319 10.23 -2.21 -20.33
CA SER A 319 9.54 -3.36 -19.73
C SER A 319 8.56 -2.92 -18.64
N VAL A 320 7.50 -3.70 -18.44
CA VAL A 320 6.50 -3.53 -17.36
C VAL A 320 7.20 -3.32 -16.02
N GLY A 321 8.13 -4.22 -15.66
CA GLY A 321 8.84 -4.14 -14.38
C GLY A 321 9.59 -2.83 -14.22
N ARG A 322 10.37 -2.42 -15.22
CA ARG A 322 11.16 -1.19 -15.16
C ARG A 322 10.29 0.06 -15.03
N HIS A 323 9.18 0.11 -15.76
CA HIS A 323 8.28 1.26 -15.73
C HIS A 323 7.48 1.33 -14.42
N LEU A 324 6.97 0.20 -13.94
CA LEU A 324 6.08 0.19 -12.77
C LEU A 324 6.86 0.22 -11.45
N PHE A 325 8.03 -0.44 -11.35
CA PHE A 325 8.79 -0.64 -10.11
C PHE A 325 10.21 -0.09 -10.14
N PRO A 326 10.44 1.17 -10.51
CA PRO A 326 11.79 1.69 -10.70
C PRO A 326 12.67 1.67 -9.43
N LEU A 327 12.07 1.77 -8.23
CA LEU A 327 12.79 1.75 -6.96
C LEU A 327 13.21 0.34 -6.52
N ASP A 328 12.53 -0.71 -7.02
CA ASP A 328 12.84 -2.09 -6.65
C ASP A 328 14.16 -2.58 -7.28
N ALA A 329 14.76 -1.80 -8.19
CA ALA A 329 16.12 -2.03 -8.67
C ALA A 329 17.19 -1.87 -7.56
N LEU A 330 16.84 -1.24 -6.44
CA LEU A 330 17.69 -1.07 -5.27
C LEU A 330 17.02 -1.76 -4.06
N ASP A 331 17.54 -2.93 -3.68
CA ASP A 331 17.01 -3.64 -2.51
C ASP A 331 17.32 -2.88 -1.22
N ALA A 332 16.40 -3.00 -0.25
CA ALA A 332 16.49 -2.35 1.06
C ALA A 332 16.74 -0.83 1.00
N TRP A 333 16.27 -0.16 -0.07
CA TRP A 333 16.44 1.29 -0.27
C TRP A 333 16.00 2.17 0.92
N PRO A 334 15.03 1.80 1.80
CA PRO A 334 14.74 2.57 3.01
C PRO A 334 15.94 2.74 3.96
N ARG A 335 16.98 1.91 3.84
CA ARG A 335 18.22 2.09 4.64
C ARG A 335 18.98 3.36 4.27
N LEU A 336 18.75 3.91 3.07
CA LEU A 336 19.32 5.20 2.65
C LEU A 336 18.97 6.34 3.61
N TYR A 337 17.79 6.24 4.25
CA TYR A 337 17.32 7.26 5.21
C TYR A 337 17.93 7.12 6.61
N GLY A 338 18.82 6.16 6.82
CA GLY A 338 19.51 5.92 8.09
C GLY A 338 18.63 5.20 9.13
N ALA A 339 19.11 5.21 10.38
CA ALA A 339 18.48 4.47 11.47
C ALA A 339 17.14 5.06 11.94
N ALA A 340 16.98 6.37 11.82
CA ALA A 340 15.73 7.06 12.21
C ALA A 340 14.55 6.73 11.30
N GLY A 341 14.80 6.17 10.10
CA GLY A 341 13.78 5.91 9.10
C GLY A 341 13.28 7.20 8.44
N PHE A 342 12.09 7.12 7.85
CA PHE A 342 11.45 8.22 7.14
C PHE A 342 9.94 8.12 7.22
N LEU A 343 9.27 9.20 6.84
CA LEU A 343 7.82 9.26 6.68
C LEU A 343 7.49 9.35 5.19
N GLN A 344 6.42 8.71 4.76
CA GLN A 344 5.78 9.06 3.50
C GLN A 344 4.45 9.75 3.81
N TYR A 345 4.37 11.03 3.48
CA TYR A 345 3.14 11.80 3.60
C TYR A 345 2.38 11.72 2.29
N GLN A 346 1.33 10.92 2.25
CA GLN A 346 0.49 10.80 1.05
C GLN A 346 -0.93 11.23 1.36
N PHE A 347 -1.41 12.18 0.57
CA PHE A 347 -2.75 12.71 0.65
C PHE A 347 -3.40 12.79 -0.73
N VAL A 348 -4.71 12.96 -0.74
CA VAL A 348 -5.50 13.27 -1.93
C VAL A 348 -6.38 14.48 -1.64
N VAL A 349 -6.53 15.37 -2.63
CA VAL A 349 -7.49 16.47 -2.62
C VAL A 349 -8.34 16.43 -3.89
N PRO A 350 -9.64 16.79 -3.82
CA PRO A 350 -10.50 16.83 -5.00
C PRO A 350 -9.95 17.74 -6.11
N PHE A 351 -10.30 17.48 -7.36
CA PHE A 351 -10.04 18.41 -8.46
C PHE A 351 -10.65 19.78 -8.14
N GLY A 352 -9.99 20.86 -8.58
CA GLY A 352 -10.32 22.22 -8.22
C GLY A 352 -9.68 22.72 -6.92
N GLN A 353 -9.01 21.84 -6.17
CA GLN A 353 -8.30 22.18 -4.92
C GLN A 353 -6.77 22.20 -5.10
N GLU A 354 -6.27 22.49 -6.31
CA GLU A 354 -4.84 22.51 -6.65
C GLU A 354 -4.03 23.50 -5.79
N HIS A 355 -4.71 24.55 -5.27
CA HIS A 355 -4.11 25.51 -4.35
C HIS A 355 -3.61 24.86 -3.06
N VAL A 356 -4.23 23.76 -2.61
CA VAL A 356 -3.77 22.99 -1.44
C VAL A 356 -2.42 22.33 -1.71
N LEU A 357 -2.23 21.78 -2.92
CA LEU A 357 -0.92 21.22 -3.32
C LEU A 357 0.17 22.29 -3.24
N ARG A 358 -0.10 23.49 -3.78
CA ARG A 358 0.85 24.62 -3.75
C ARG A 358 1.14 25.06 -2.32
N THR A 359 0.12 25.15 -1.48
CA THR A 359 0.26 25.56 -0.07
C THR A 359 1.07 24.55 0.74
N VAL A 360 0.84 23.23 0.56
CA VAL A 360 1.64 22.19 1.19
C VAL A 360 3.11 22.29 0.77
N ILE A 361 3.38 22.43 -0.53
CA ILE A 361 4.74 22.59 -1.06
C ILE A 361 5.40 23.83 -0.44
N GLU A 362 4.70 24.96 -0.38
CA GLU A 362 5.22 26.21 0.16
C GLU A 362 5.52 26.10 1.66
N ARG A 363 4.66 25.48 2.46
CA ARG A 363 4.90 25.24 3.90
C ARG A 363 6.15 24.42 4.12
N LEU A 364 6.31 23.30 3.42
CA LEU A 364 7.51 22.47 3.51
C LEU A 364 8.78 23.26 3.13
N ARG A 365 8.72 24.09 2.09
CA ARG A 365 9.85 24.93 1.67
C ARG A 365 10.20 26.02 2.70
N ARG A 366 9.21 26.72 3.24
CA ARG A 366 9.41 27.76 4.27
C ARG A 366 10.07 27.19 5.52
N ARG A 367 9.71 25.99 5.91
CA ARG A 367 10.32 25.26 7.04
C ARG A 367 11.61 24.52 6.67
N ARG A 368 12.12 24.72 5.44
CA ARG A 368 13.34 24.07 4.93
C ARG A 368 13.35 22.55 5.04
N VAL A 369 12.17 21.93 5.04
CA VAL A 369 12.05 20.47 4.98
C VAL A 369 12.58 20.01 3.61
N CYS A 370 13.43 18.98 3.62
CA CYS A 370 14.00 18.42 2.40
C CYS A 370 13.24 17.14 1.98
N PRO A 371 12.28 17.20 1.05
CA PRO A 371 11.66 16.02 0.49
C PRO A 371 12.68 15.24 -0.34
N TYR A 372 12.69 13.90 -0.17
CA TYR A 372 13.62 13.05 -0.91
C TYR A 372 13.02 12.56 -2.23
N LEU A 373 11.75 12.21 -2.20
CA LEU A 373 10.98 11.78 -3.38
C LEU A 373 9.60 12.43 -3.31
N VAL A 374 9.17 12.98 -4.42
CA VAL A 374 7.81 13.52 -4.55
C VAL A 374 7.16 12.97 -5.80
N VAL A 375 5.98 12.41 -5.64
CA VAL A 375 5.19 11.82 -6.72
C VAL A 375 3.81 12.44 -6.74
N LEU A 376 3.37 12.88 -7.91
CA LEU A 376 2.00 13.36 -8.15
C LEU A 376 1.30 12.43 -9.14
N LYS A 377 0.03 12.14 -8.88
CA LYS A 377 -0.87 11.41 -9.78
C LYS A 377 -2.26 12.00 -9.73
N ASP A 378 -3.06 11.72 -10.74
CA ASP A 378 -4.49 11.94 -10.76
C ASP A 378 -5.23 10.64 -10.40
N PHE A 379 -6.34 10.77 -9.68
CA PHE A 379 -7.25 9.67 -9.37
C PHE A 379 -8.58 9.87 -10.08
N GLY A 380 -9.18 8.75 -10.52
CA GLY A 380 -10.57 8.69 -10.99
C GLY A 380 -11.56 8.55 -9.85
N ALA A 381 -12.71 7.94 -10.15
CA ALA A 381 -13.80 7.77 -9.19
C ALA A 381 -13.36 7.09 -7.89
N ALA A 382 -14.02 7.46 -6.79
CA ALA A 382 -13.79 6.87 -5.47
C ALA A 382 -14.10 5.37 -5.46
N GLY A 383 -13.39 4.62 -4.63
CA GLY A 383 -13.71 3.23 -4.32
C GLY A 383 -15.00 3.10 -3.49
N ARG A 384 -15.62 1.91 -3.50
CA ARG A 384 -16.84 1.61 -2.73
C ARG A 384 -16.58 1.38 -1.24
N GLY A 385 -15.35 1.02 -0.86
CA GLY A 385 -14.97 0.75 0.53
C GLY A 385 -15.06 2.00 1.40
N PRO A 386 -15.65 1.91 2.61
CA PRO A 386 -15.83 3.07 3.50
C PRO A 386 -14.52 3.77 3.88
N LEU A 387 -13.41 3.03 3.91
CA LEU A 387 -12.06 3.52 4.18
C LEU A 387 -11.15 3.53 2.94
N SER A 388 -11.71 3.34 1.74
CA SER A 388 -10.93 3.44 0.49
C SER A 388 -10.35 4.84 0.36
N PHE A 389 -9.03 4.91 0.15
CA PHE A 389 -8.30 6.19 0.12
C PHE A 389 -8.59 7.04 -1.12
N PRO A 390 -8.64 6.48 -2.35
CA PRO A 390 -8.80 7.29 -3.55
C PRO A 390 -10.16 8.01 -3.62
N ILE A 391 -10.10 9.26 -4.04
CA ILE A 391 -11.24 10.06 -4.53
C ILE A 391 -10.82 10.75 -5.81
N ALA A 392 -11.78 11.15 -6.65
CA ALA A 392 -11.48 11.91 -7.86
C ALA A 392 -10.71 13.19 -7.52
N GLY A 393 -9.45 13.29 -7.96
CA GLY A 393 -8.59 14.39 -7.56
C GLY A 393 -7.10 14.13 -7.70
N TRP A 394 -6.31 14.96 -7.06
CA TRP A 394 -4.85 14.93 -7.06
C TRP A 394 -4.31 14.22 -5.83
N THR A 395 -3.48 13.21 -6.03
CA THR A 395 -2.74 12.59 -4.92
C THR A 395 -1.26 12.90 -5.01
N MET A 396 -0.71 13.40 -3.91
CA MET A 396 0.71 13.67 -3.77
C MET A 396 1.30 12.80 -2.66
N ALA A 397 2.39 12.11 -2.98
CA ALA A 397 3.16 11.32 -2.02
C ALA A 397 4.56 11.93 -1.86
N ILE A 398 4.94 12.22 -0.63
CA ILE A 398 6.16 12.95 -0.28
C ILE A 398 6.96 12.13 0.72
N ASP A 399 8.16 11.70 0.36
CA ASP A 399 9.09 11.07 1.30
C ASP A 399 9.84 12.15 2.08
N LEU A 400 9.72 12.11 3.40
CA LEU A 400 10.24 13.11 4.31
C LEU A 400 11.20 12.49 5.31
N PRO A 401 12.32 13.18 5.65
CA PRO A 401 13.17 12.75 6.75
C PRO A 401 12.41 12.84 8.07
N ARG A 402 12.73 11.98 9.03
CA ARG A 402 12.18 12.10 10.37
C ARG A 402 12.92 13.18 11.15
N LEU A 403 12.36 14.37 11.22
CA LEU A 403 12.98 15.57 11.79
C LEU A 403 12.47 15.92 13.21
N GLY A 404 11.62 15.08 13.83
CA GLY A 404 11.07 15.36 15.15
C GLY A 404 9.84 16.29 15.14
N PRO A 405 9.54 16.96 16.29
CA PRO A 405 8.28 17.69 16.49
C PRO A 405 8.00 18.80 15.46
N GLU A 406 9.01 19.51 15.01
CA GLU A 406 8.87 20.61 14.03
C GLU A 406 8.27 20.14 12.71
N LEU A 407 8.60 18.90 12.26
CA LEU A 407 7.98 18.33 11.07
C LEU A 407 6.53 17.95 11.34
N ASP A 408 6.24 17.36 12.52
CA ASP A 408 4.90 16.98 12.90
C ASP A 408 3.97 18.19 12.93
N ASP A 409 4.41 19.35 13.47
CA ASP A 409 3.64 20.60 13.50
C ASP A 409 3.28 21.08 12.08
N VAL A 410 4.25 21.08 11.16
CA VAL A 410 4.01 21.46 9.75
C VAL A 410 3.01 20.53 9.09
N LEU A 411 3.12 19.24 9.33
CA LEU A 411 2.21 18.27 8.74
C LEU A 411 0.82 18.32 9.38
N ASP A 412 0.71 18.67 10.67
CA ASP A 412 -0.59 18.92 11.32
C ASP A 412 -1.30 20.13 10.68
N GLU A 413 -0.58 21.21 10.39
CA GLU A 413 -1.13 22.33 9.64
C GLU A 413 -1.58 21.93 8.22
N CYS A 414 -0.83 21.01 7.57
CA CYS A 414 -1.22 20.47 6.26
C CYS A 414 -2.46 19.57 6.36
N ASP A 415 -2.59 18.75 7.42
CA ASP A 415 -3.78 17.92 7.64
C ASP A 415 -5.05 18.75 7.73
N VAL A 416 -5.00 19.91 8.41
CA VAL A 416 -6.12 20.87 8.49
C VAL A 416 -6.54 21.32 7.08
N LEU A 417 -5.59 21.76 6.26
CA LEU A 417 -5.87 22.24 4.89
C LEU A 417 -6.47 21.13 4.02
N ILE A 418 -5.90 19.93 4.10
CA ILE A 418 -6.37 18.79 3.31
C ILE A 418 -7.79 18.40 3.73
N ALA A 419 -8.06 18.35 5.03
CA ALA A 419 -9.40 18.04 5.53
C ALA A 419 -10.44 19.10 5.14
N GLN A 420 -10.10 20.39 5.25
CA GLN A 420 -10.96 21.50 4.84
C GLN A 420 -11.28 21.47 3.33
N ALA A 421 -10.36 20.97 2.51
CA ALA A 421 -10.57 20.78 1.08
C ALA A 421 -11.38 19.52 0.73
N GLY A 422 -11.85 18.74 1.71
CA GLY A 422 -12.51 17.46 1.49
C GLY A 422 -11.55 16.33 1.10
N GLY A 423 -10.26 16.52 1.34
CA GLY A 423 -9.22 15.55 1.10
C GLY A 423 -9.03 14.54 2.24
N ARG A 424 -8.08 13.64 2.08
CA ARG A 424 -7.76 12.61 3.09
C ARG A 424 -6.32 12.14 3.02
N ILE A 425 -5.83 11.59 4.13
CA ILE A 425 -4.51 10.98 4.26
C ILE A 425 -4.62 9.47 4.02
N TYR A 426 -3.66 8.87 3.31
CA TYR A 426 -3.65 7.44 3.04
C TYR A 426 -3.15 6.64 4.25
N LEU A 427 -4.02 5.83 4.85
CA LEU A 427 -3.72 5.08 6.08
C LEU A 427 -2.54 4.10 5.93
N ALA A 428 -2.39 3.45 4.77
CA ALA A 428 -1.26 2.54 4.53
C ALA A 428 0.10 3.27 4.47
N LYS A 429 0.12 4.59 4.34
CA LYS A 429 1.32 5.43 4.32
C LYS A 429 1.49 6.24 5.61
N ASP A 430 0.42 6.35 6.39
CA ASP A 430 0.42 7.16 7.59
C ASP A 430 1.24 6.53 8.73
N ALA A 431 1.97 7.40 9.44
CA ALA A 431 2.72 7.05 10.64
C ALA A 431 2.52 8.08 11.77
N ARG A 432 1.65 9.10 11.58
CA ARG A 432 1.56 10.24 12.51
C ARG A 432 0.18 10.88 12.65
N LEU A 433 -0.79 10.63 11.77
CA LEU A 433 -2.11 11.26 11.81
C LEU A 433 -2.69 11.18 13.22
N ARG A 434 -3.08 12.33 13.78
CA ARG A 434 -3.63 12.41 15.13
C ARG A 434 -5.07 11.90 15.17
N ARG A 435 -5.48 11.49 16.36
CA ARG A 435 -6.88 11.13 16.65
C ARG A 435 -7.81 12.31 16.32
N GLY A 436 -9.02 11.99 15.84
CA GLY A 436 -10.05 12.99 15.51
C GLY A 436 -10.13 13.33 14.00
N TRP A 437 -9.06 13.16 13.22
CA TRP A 437 -9.09 13.49 11.80
C TRP A 437 -9.85 12.48 10.93
N LEU A 438 -9.92 11.21 11.36
CA LEU A 438 -10.52 10.17 10.53
C LEU A 438 -11.99 10.44 10.23
N GLY A 439 -12.79 10.90 11.21
CA GLY A 439 -14.21 11.20 11.00
C GLY A 439 -14.45 12.32 9.99
N VAL A 440 -13.51 13.27 9.88
CA VAL A 440 -13.58 14.37 8.91
C VAL A 440 -13.14 13.89 7.52
N MET A 441 -12.05 13.13 7.46
CA MET A 441 -11.42 12.70 6.18
C MET A 441 -12.13 11.50 5.54
N TYR A 442 -12.78 10.65 6.33
CA TYR A 442 -13.44 9.43 5.88
C TYR A 442 -14.90 9.41 6.31
N PRO A 443 -15.81 9.98 5.51
CA PRO A 443 -17.25 10.03 5.85
C PRO A 443 -17.88 8.65 6.08
N GLY A 444 -17.29 7.59 5.56
CA GLY A 444 -17.72 6.20 5.74
C GLY A 444 -17.26 5.56 7.06
N LEU A 445 -16.56 6.29 7.96
CA LEU A 445 -15.94 5.72 9.16
C LEU A 445 -16.97 5.04 10.09
N GLU A 446 -18.10 5.68 10.37
CA GLU A 446 -19.11 5.10 11.27
C GLU A 446 -19.77 3.85 10.67
N ARG A 447 -20.02 3.84 9.36
CA ARG A 447 -20.48 2.64 8.66
C ARG A 447 -19.43 1.52 8.76
N TRP A 448 -18.15 1.85 8.58
CA TRP A 448 -17.06 0.89 8.72
C TRP A 448 -16.99 0.31 10.13
N ARG A 449 -17.06 1.16 11.15
CA ARG A 449 -17.05 0.74 12.56
C ARG A 449 -18.17 -0.25 12.87
N ARG A 450 -19.40 0.07 12.47
CA ARG A 450 -20.55 -0.81 12.66
C ARG A 450 -20.30 -2.21 12.06
N VAL A 451 -19.95 -2.28 10.78
CA VAL A 451 -19.72 -3.55 10.07
C VAL A 451 -18.55 -4.32 10.69
N ARG A 452 -17.49 -3.63 11.05
CA ARG A 452 -16.32 -4.19 11.71
C ARG A 452 -16.67 -4.75 13.09
N ASP A 453 -17.42 -4.03 13.91
CA ASP A 453 -17.77 -4.45 15.26
C ASP A 453 -18.75 -5.62 15.27
N GLU A 454 -19.63 -5.71 14.28
CA GLU A 454 -20.46 -6.90 14.01
C GLU A 454 -19.61 -8.13 13.66
N ALA A 455 -18.54 -7.96 12.84
CA ALA A 455 -17.63 -9.03 12.44
C ALA A 455 -16.57 -9.40 13.50
N ASP A 456 -16.31 -8.50 14.45
CA ASP A 456 -15.33 -8.71 15.54
C ASP A 456 -15.88 -8.26 16.89
N PRO A 457 -16.91 -8.95 17.41
CA PRO A 457 -17.59 -8.54 18.66
C PRO A 457 -16.68 -8.61 19.89
N ILE A 458 -15.60 -9.37 19.84
CA ILE A 458 -14.62 -9.45 20.93
C ILE A 458 -13.48 -8.44 20.82
N GLY A 459 -13.44 -7.62 19.75
CA GLY A 459 -12.41 -6.61 19.54
C GLY A 459 -11.00 -7.20 19.39
N LEU A 460 -10.87 -8.35 18.74
CA LEU A 460 -9.62 -9.09 18.59
C LEU A 460 -8.65 -8.39 17.66
N TRP A 461 -9.17 -7.85 16.53
CA TRP A 461 -8.34 -7.27 15.48
C TRP A 461 -7.97 -5.83 15.83
N ARG A 462 -6.67 -5.62 16.11
CA ARG A 462 -6.14 -4.33 16.57
C ARG A 462 -4.77 -4.08 15.95
N SER A 463 -4.43 -2.82 15.73
CA SER A 463 -3.07 -2.41 15.30
C SER A 463 -2.68 -1.10 15.99
N ASP A 464 -1.38 -0.80 16.05
CA ASP A 464 -0.90 0.47 16.61
C ASP A 464 -1.48 1.67 15.86
N LEU A 465 -1.65 1.57 14.52
CA LEU A 465 -2.33 2.59 13.72
C LEU A 465 -3.76 2.82 14.22
N ALA A 466 -4.52 1.75 14.41
CA ALA A 466 -5.92 1.84 14.81
C ALA A 466 -6.09 2.47 16.20
N LEU A 467 -5.19 2.13 17.13
CA LEU A 467 -5.15 2.71 18.47
C LEU A 467 -4.76 4.18 18.44
N ARG A 468 -3.72 4.53 17.69
CA ARG A 468 -3.21 5.88 17.59
C ARG A 468 -4.19 6.84 16.95
N THR A 469 -4.81 6.43 15.84
CA THR A 469 -5.70 7.31 15.06
C THR A 469 -7.14 7.37 15.59
N GLY A 470 -7.51 6.46 16.50
CA GLY A 470 -8.89 6.31 16.95
C GLY A 470 -9.78 5.68 15.86
N LEU A 471 -9.22 4.86 14.97
CA LEU A 471 -9.98 4.13 13.96
C LEU A 471 -10.98 3.17 14.62
N LEU A 472 -10.58 2.50 15.69
CA LEU A 472 -11.48 1.74 16.56
C LEU A 472 -12.19 2.72 17.53
N ALA A 473 -13.47 2.50 17.76
CA ALA A 473 -14.19 3.20 18.83
C ALA A 473 -13.53 2.88 20.19
N GLU A 474 -13.55 3.82 21.11
CA GLU A 474 -13.16 3.52 22.48
C GLU A 474 -14.20 2.54 23.04
N ALA A 475 -13.76 1.46 23.68
CA ALA A 475 -14.64 0.60 24.44
C ALA A 475 -15.31 1.49 25.47
N GLY A 476 -16.65 1.57 25.43
CA GLY A 476 -17.47 2.59 26.04
C GLY A 476 -17.00 3.06 27.41
N THR A 477 -16.89 4.39 27.55
CA THR A 477 -17.04 5.10 28.80
C THR A 477 -18.50 5.07 29.22
#